data_d027da925909ae1ceb03fa7b6c3e73a9
#
_entry.id   d027da925909ae1ceb03fa7b6c3e73a9
#
_cell.length_a   1.000
_cell.length_b   1.000
_cell.length_c   1.000
_cell.angle_alpha   90.00
_cell.angle_beta   90.00
_cell.angle_gamma   90.00
#
_symmetry.space_group_name_H-M   'P 1'
#
loop_
_entity.id
_entity.type
_entity.pdbx_description
1 polymer ?
#
loop_
_entity_poly.entity_id
_entity_poly.type
_entity_poly.pdbx_seq_one_letter_code
_entity_poly.pdbx_strand_id
1 'polypeptide(L)'
;VKNIEIISEAETPPIAIDSDGSEIGEESRLKYRYLDLRRPRLQNNLRMRHKISHFIRNYLTDDDFVEIETPILSKSTPEGARDFLVPSRIHNGKFYALPQSPQQYKQLLMVAGFERYFQLPRCFRDEDLRGDRQPDFTQLDIELSFSNEEEIMNLVEELMIKLVKDLYPNKKIQKTPFPRLTHKEVMKKYKSDRPDLRKNSDDPDELAFAFVVDFPAFEYKEGDKRWGAMHHPFT
;
A
#
# COMPACT_ATOMS: atom_id res chain seq x y z
N VAL A 1 28.39 -28.77 22.12
CA VAL A 1 27.63 -29.87 21.51
C VAL A 1 28.40 -31.14 21.79
N LYS A 2 27.77 -32.18 22.42
CA LYS A 2 28.42 -33.45 22.75
C LYS A 2 28.21 -34.50 21.66
N ASN A 3 27.13 -34.43 20.91
CA ASN A 3 26.83 -35.31 19.76
C ASN A 3 26.08 -34.51 18.70
N ILE A 4 26.36 -34.80 17.41
CA ILE A 4 25.65 -34.32 16.24
C ILE A 4 25.24 -35.56 15.44
N GLU A 5 23.96 -35.66 15.12
CA GLU A 5 23.41 -36.68 14.23
C GLU A 5 22.96 -36.00 12.94
N ILE A 6 23.44 -36.50 11.80
CA ILE A 6 22.98 -36.04 10.50
C ILE A 6 21.76 -36.86 10.11
N ILE A 7 20.59 -36.19 10.15
CA ILE A 7 19.30 -36.83 9.82
C ILE A 7 19.15 -36.93 8.29
N SER A 8 19.59 -35.89 7.58
CA SER A 8 19.56 -35.83 6.10
C SER A 8 20.70 -34.95 5.59
N GLU A 9 21.35 -35.40 4.55
CA GLU A 9 22.35 -34.58 3.85
C GLU A 9 21.69 -33.57 2.91
N ALA A 10 22.36 -32.46 2.66
CA ALA A 10 21.94 -31.42 1.71
C ALA A 10 23.15 -30.91 0.93
N GLU A 11 22.91 -30.55 -0.32
CA GLU A 11 23.92 -29.86 -1.12
C GLU A 11 24.16 -28.44 -0.59
N THR A 12 25.32 -27.87 -0.90
CA THR A 12 25.63 -26.48 -0.56
C THR A 12 24.60 -25.53 -1.21
N PRO A 13 23.96 -24.64 -0.43
CA PRO A 13 23.02 -23.68 -0.98
C PRO A 13 23.66 -22.80 -2.07
N PRO A 14 22.92 -22.45 -3.13
CA PRO A 14 23.45 -21.63 -4.23
C PRO A 14 23.74 -20.18 -3.85
N ILE A 15 23.24 -19.73 -2.71
CA ILE A 15 23.58 -18.44 -2.08
C ILE A 15 23.84 -18.64 -0.59
N ALA A 16 24.77 -17.88 -0.03
CA ALA A 16 25.00 -17.86 1.42
C ALA A 16 23.74 -17.36 2.14
N ILE A 17 23.38 -17.97 3.27
CA ILE A 17 22.17 -17.65 4.07
C ILE A 17 22.49 -17.20 5.49
N ASP A 18 23.75 -17.18 5.85
CA ASP A 18 24.29 -16.88 7.18
C ASP A 18 24.70 -15.40 7.36
N SER A 19 24.55 -14.60 6.31
CA SER A 19 24.80 -13.15 6.29
C SER A 19 23.50 -12.34 6.13
N ASP A 20 23.60 -11.01 6.11
CA ASP A 20 22.46 -10.14 5.82
C ASP A 20 22.07 -10.07 4.34
N GLY A 21 22.94 -10.59 3.45
CA GLY A 21 22.76 -10.67 2.00
C GLY A 21 23.10 -9.40 1.24
N SER A 22 23.72 -8.40 1.87
CA SER A 22 24.12 -7.15 1.19
C SER A 22 25.22 -7.39 0.14
N GLU A 23 26.01 -8.42 0.32
CA GLU A 23 27.09 -8.86 -0.60
C GLU A 23 26.60 -9.65 -1.80
N ILE A 24 25.34 -10.06 -1.82
CA ILE A 24 24.76 -10.89 -2.88
C ILE A 24 23.91 -10.01 -3.81
N GLY A 25 24.18 -10.08 -5.11
CA GLY A 25 23.43 -9.33 -6.12
C GLY A 25 21.92 -9.63 -6.07
N GLU A 26 21.11 -8.62 -6.35
CA GLU A 26 19.64 -8.71 -6.26
C GLU A 26 19.06 -9.80 -7.15
N GLU A 27 19.57 -9.98 -8.35
CA GLU A 27 19.14 -11.02 -9.29
C GLU A 27 19.25 -12.42 -8.67
N SER A 28 20.40 -12.74 -8.06
CA SER A 28 20.61 -14.03 -7.39
C SER A 28 19.69 -14.21 -6.19
N ARG A 29 19.46 -13.15 -5.42
CA ARG A 29 18.55 -13.17 -4.27
C ARG A 29 17.10 -13.36 -4.70
N LEU A 30 16.68 -12.77 -5.82
CA LEU A 30 15.34 -12.96 -6.39
C LEU A 30 15.18 -14.36 -6.96
N LYS A 31 16.19 -14.89 -7.67
CA LYS A 31 16.17 -16.26 -8.21
C LYS A 31 16.02 -17.32 -7.11
N TYR A 32 16.71 -17.13 -6.00
CA TYR A 32 16.69 -18.04 -4.85
C TYR A 32 15.93 -17.42 -3.66
N ARG A 33 14.80 -16.76 -3.95
CA ARG A 33 14.05 -15.99 -2.96
C ARG A 33 13.65 -16.76 -1.72
N TYR A 34 13.32 -18.04 -1.84
CA TYR A 34 13.00 -18.93 -0.73
C TYR A 34 14.17 -19.14 0.25
N LEU A 35 15.42 -19.09 -0.22
CA LEU A 35 16.61 -19.10 0.62
C LEU A 35 16.88 -17.72 1.22
N ASP A 36 16.76 -16.66 0.42
CA ASP A 36 16.93 -15.27 0.87
C ASP A 36 15.95 -14.92 2.00
N LEU A 37 14.72 -15.45 1.97
CA LEU A 37 13.72 -15.29 3.02
C LEU A 37 14.07 -15.96 4.36
N ARG A 38 15.12 -16.78 4.44
CA ARG A 38 15.62 -17.30 5.72
C ARG A 38 16.34 -16.24 6.55
N ARG A 39 16.70 -15.10 5.95
CA ARG A 39 17.38 -14.01 6.65
C ARG A 39 16.47 -13.35 7.67
N PRO A 40 16.95 -13.10 8.89
CA PRO A 40 16.13 -12.49 9.96
C PRO A 40 15.47 -11.18 9.55
N ARG A 41 16.20 -10.31 8.82
CA ARG A 41 15.68 -9.04 8.32
C ARG A 41 14.43 -9.21 7.45
N LEU A 42 14.48 -10.12 6.48
CA LEU A 42 13.35 -10.37 5.58
C LEU A 42 12.18 -11.08 6.28
N GLN A 43 12.50 -12.03 7.17
CA GLN A 43 11.47 -12.65 8.01
C GLN A 43 10.75 -11.63 8.90
N ASN A 44 11.51 -10.72 9.51
CA ASN A 44 10.94 -9.66 10.33
C ASN A 44 10.04 -8.73 9.53
N ASN A 45 10.41 -8.39 8.28
CA ASN A 45 9.56 -7.57 7.41
C ASN A 45 8.22 -8.27 7.12
N LEU A 46 8.23 -9.57 6.79
CA LEU A 46 7.01 -10.32 6.56
C LEU A 46 6.16 -10.49 7.82
N ARG A 47 6.80 -10.75 8.96
CA ARG A 47 6.11 -10.83 10.27
C ARG A 47 5.49 -9.48 10.64
N MET A 48 6.20 -8.37 10.38
CA MET A 48 5.66 -7.03 10.64
C MET A 48 4.47 -6.73 9.72
N ARG A 49 4.57 -7.06 8.43
CA ARG A 49 3.44 -6.95 7.50
C ARG A 49 2.20 -7.72 7.99
N HIS A 50 2.40 -8.95 8.49
CA HIS A 50 1.32 -9.73 9.10
C HIS A 50 0.70 -9.01 10.31
N LYS A 51 1.54 -8.50 11.22
CA LYS A 51 1.06 -7.76 12.41
C LYS A 51 0.27 -6.51 12.03
N ILE A 52 0.75 -5.74 11.03
CA ILE A 52 0.06 -4.56 10.52
C ILE A 52 -1.32 -4.93 9.96
N SER A 53 -1.39 -5.96 9.10
CA SER A 53 -2.66 -6.41 8.54
C SER A 53 -3.64 -6.89 9.60
N HIS A 54 -3.16 -7.62 10.60
CA HIS A 54 -3.96 -8.08 11.73
C HIS A 54 -4.47 -6.90 12.59
N PHE A 55 -3.58 -5.95 12.89
CA PHE A 55 -3.93 -4.74 13.63
C PHE A 55 -5.03 -3.93 12.91
N ILE A 56 -4.87 -3.70 11.61
CA ILE A 56 -5.86 -2.95 10.80
C ILE A 56 -7.23 -3.64 10.83
N ARG A 57 -7.27 -4.97 10.67
CA ARG A 57 -8.51 -5.73 10.74
C ARG A 57 -9.22 -5.56 12.08
N ASN A 58 -8.49 -5.75 13.17
CA ASN A 58 -9.06 -5.60 14.50
C ASN A 58 -9.55 -4.17 14.73
N TYR A 59 -8.71 -3.17 14.40
CA TYR A 59 -9.05 -1.76 14.60
C TYR A 59 -10.33 -1.37 13.88
N LEU A 60 -10.47 -1.74 12.60
CA LEU A 60 -11.65 -1.40 11.81
C LEU A 60 -12.87 -2.23 12.21
N THR A 61 -12.69 -3.50 12.56
CA THR A 61 -13.80 -4.33 13.06
C THR A 61 -14.34 -3.83 14.40
N ASP A 62 -13.46 -3.35 15.28
CA ASP A 62 -13.86 -2.74 16.57
C ASP A 62 -14.61 -1.41 16.38
N ASP A 63 -14.48 -0.77 15.21
CA ASP A 63 -15.21 0.44 14.79
C ASP A 63 -16.34 0.11 13.79
N ASP A 64 -16.93 -1.08 13.91
CA ASP A 64 -18.10 -1.55 13.15
C ASP A 64 -17.92 -1.63 11.62
N PHE A 65 -16.68 -1.66 11.12
CA PHE A 65 -16.43 -1.93 9.71
C PHE A 65 -16.53 -3.42 9.40
N VAL A 66 -17.10 -3.74 8.26
CA VAL A 66 -17.23 -5.12 7.76
C VAL A 66 -16.19 -5.36 6.67
N GLU A 67 -15.32 -6.37 6.87
CA GLU A 67 -14.40 -6.83 5.83
C GLU A 67 -15.15 -7.68 4.81
N ILE A 68 -15.17 -7.27 3.55
CA ILE A 68 -15.84 -7.99 2.46
C ILE A 68 -14.88 -8.21 1.32
N GLU A 69 -14.62 -9.48 0.99
CA GLU A 69 -13.83 -9.86 -0.17
C GLU A 69 -14.62 -9.69 -1.45
N THR A 70 -14.01 -9.06 -2.44
CA THR A 70 -14.60 -8.83 -3.77
C THR A 70 -13.95 -9.72 -4.84
N PRO A 71 -14.65 -10.03 -5.95
CA PRO A 71 -14.11 -10.87 -7.00
C PRO A 71 -12.82 -10.31 -7.62
N ILE A 72 -11.82 -11.20 -7.82
CA ILE A 72 -10.58 -10.89 -8.55
C ILE A 72 -10.75 -11.07 -10.05
N LEU A 73 -11.49 -12.08 -10.50
CA LEU A 73 -11.86 -12.22 -11.91
C LEU A 73 -13.09 -11.36 -12.19
N SER A 74 -12.87 -10.19 -12.75
CA SER A 74 -13.88 -9.16 -12.91
C SER A 74 -14.01 -8.73 -14.37
N LYS A 75 -14.79 -7.69 -14.60
CA LYS A 75 -14.92 -6.99 -15.87
C LYS A 75 -13.95 -5.81 -15.87
N SER A 76 -13.39 -5.50 -17.04
CA SER A 76 -12.60 -4.28 -17.24
C SER A 76 -13.37 -3.03 -16.84
N THR A 77 -12.69 -2.14 -16.10
CA THR A 77 -13.24 -0.87 -15.64
C THR A 77 -12.23 0.26 -15.93
N PRO A 78 -12.67 1.43 -16.37
CA PRO A 78 -11.77 2.54 -16.71
C PRO A 78 -11.32 3.27 -15.43
N GLU A 79 -10.30 2.74 -14.74
CA GLU A 79 -9.79 3.32 -13.48
C GLU A 79 -8.44 4.03 -13.63
N GLY A 80 -7.98 4.31 -14.85
CA GLY A 80 -6.79 5.11 -15.12
C GLY A 80 -5.53 4.32 -15.49
N ALA A 81 -5.34 3.10 -15.00
CA ALA A 81 -4.28 2.19 -15.43
C ALA A 81 -4.76 1.25 -16.54
N ARG A 82 -3.84 0.50 -17.14
CA ARG A 82 -4.21 -0.62 -18.02
C ARG A 82 -4.49 -1.85 -17.18
N ASP A 83 -5.47 -2.65 -17.66
CA ASP A 83 -5.87 -3.90 -17.01
C ASP A 83 -4.96 -5.06 -17.43
N PHE A 84 -4.67 -5.95 -16.49
CA PHE A 84 -4.21 -7.30 -16.82
C PHE A 84 -5.40 -8.15 -17.25
N LEU A 85 -5.35 -8.74 -18.43
CA LEU A 85 -6.43 -9.52 -19.01
C LEU A 85 -6.19 -11.02 -18.85
N VAL A 86 -7.24 -11.75 -18.46
CA VAL A 86 -7.23 -13.21 -18.35
C VAL A 86 -8.18 -13.78 -19.39
N PRO A 87 -7.70 -14.55 -20.39
CA PRO A 87 -8.56 -15.14 -21.41
C PRO A 87 -9.60 -16.08 -20.80
N SER A 88 -10.85 -15.98 -21.26
CA SER A 88 -11.90 -16.91 -20.86
C SER A 88 -11.84 -18.20 -21.70
N ARG A 89 -11.68 -19.34 -21.04
CA ARG A 89 -11.75 -20.65 -21.71
C ARG A 89 -13.17 -21.01 -22.14
N ILE A 90 -14.19 -20.52 -21.43
CA ILE A 90 -15.60 -20.86 -21.67
C ILE A 90 -16.20 -19.97 -22.74
N HIS A 91 -15.79 -18.70 -22.82
CA HIS A 91 -16.35 -17.72 -23.74
C HIS A 91 -15.28 -17.26 -24.73
N ASN A 92 -15.30 -17.82 -25.93
CA ASN A 92 -14.33 -17.50 -26.99
C ASN A 92 -14.32 -15.98 -27.30
N GLY A 93 -13.12 -15.41 -27.38
CA GLY A 93 -12.93 -13.98 -27.68
C GLY A 93 -13.28 -13.03 -26.52
N LYS A 94 -13.59 -13.55 -25.32
CA LYS A 94 -13.84 -12.75 -24.13
C LYS A 94 -12.73 -12.91 -23.09
N PHE A 95 -12.59 -11.89 -22.24
CA PHE A 95 -11.55 -11.81 -21.21
C PHE A 95 -12.19 -11.38 -19.90
N TYR A 96 -11.61 -11.87 -18.80
CA TYR A 96 -11.71 -11.24 -17.50
C TYR A 96 -10.61 -10.20 -17.37
N ALA A 97 -10.81 -9.20 -16.51
CA ALA A 97 -9.79 -8.27 -16.08
C ALA A 97 -9.48 -8.47 -14.59
N LEU A 98 -8.20 -8.36 -14.22
CA LEU A 98 -7.81 -8.28 -12.82
C LEU A 98 -8.10 -6.86 -12.30
N PRO A 99 -8.61 -6.70 -11.06
CA PRO A 99 -9.06 -5.40 -10.56
C PRO A 99 -7.90 -4.46 -10.28
N GLN A 100 -8.02 -3.22 -10.73
CA GLN A 100 -7.12 -2.14 -10.37
C GLN A 100 -7.37 -1.64 -8.93
N SER A 101 -8.60 -1.73 -8.49
CA SER A 101 -9.12 -1.55 -7.14
C SER A 101 -10.52 -2.17 -7.04
N PRO A 102 -11.10 -2.37 -5.85
CA PRO A 102 -12.48 -2.84 -5.71
C PRO A 102 -13.52 -1.72 -5.87
N GLN A 103 -13.21 -0.61 -6.56
CA GLN A 103 -13.99 0.63 -6.56
C GLN A 103 -15.48 0.43 -6.90
N GLN A 104 -15.81 -0.31 -7.95
CA GLN A 104 -17.21 -0.54 -8.29
C GLN A 104 -17.94 -1.41 -7.28
N TYR A 105 -17.26 -2.43 -6.78
CA TYR A 105 -17.84 -3.35 -5.78
C TYR A 105 -18.13 -2.65 -4.46
N LYS A 106 -17.20 -1.84 -3.95
CA LYS A 106 -17.45 -1.13 -2.70
C LYS A 106 -18.58 -0.11 -2.80
N GLN A 107 -18.73 0.56 -3.94
CA GLN A 107 -19.89 1.43 -4.18
C GLN A 107 -21.20 0.64 -4.19
N LEU A 108 -21.23 -0.54 -4.81
CA LEU A 108 -22.41 -1.43 -4.79
C LEU A 108 -22.70 -1.94 -3.37
N LEU A 109 -21.69 -2.16 -2.55
CA LEU A 109 -21.87 -2.53 -1.14
C LEU A 109 -22.50 -1.39 -0.33
N MET A 110 -22.15 -0.12 -0.61
CA MET A 110 -22.84 1.03 -0.01
C MET A 110 -24.32 1.04 -0.41
N VAL A 111 -24.64 0.82 -1.68
CA VAL A 111 -26.03 0.69 -2.16
C VAL A 111 -26.74 -0.50 -1.50
N ALA A 112 -26.03 -1.58 -1.19
CA ALA A 112 -26.56 -2.76 -0.49
C ALA A 112 -26.75 -2.53 1.02
N GLY A 113 -26.36 -1.37 1.56
CA GLY A 113 -26.56 -1.00 2.98
C GLY A 113 -25.40 -1.39 3.91
N PHE A 114 -24.24 -1.74 3.37
CA PHE A 114 -23.03 -1.90 4.19
C PHE A 114 -22.39 -0.51 4.40
N GLU A 115 -22.84 0.21 5.39
CA GLU A 115 -22.45 1.62 5.60
C GLU A 115 -20.96 1.81 5.93
N ARG A 116 -20.29 0.77 6.43
CA ARG A 116 -18.87 0.77 6.80
C ARG A 116 -18.21 -0.49 6.25
N TYR A 117 -17.46 -0.33 5.19
CA TYR A 117 -16.76 -1.42 4.50
C TYR A 117 -15.26 -1.20 4.54
N PHE A 118 -14.50 -2.29 4.65
CA PHE A 118 -13.09 -2.30 4.30
C PHE A 118 -12.68 -3.62 3.67
N GLN A 119 -11.52 -3.61 3.03
CA GLN A 119 -10.85 -4.79 2.50
C GLN A 119 -9.33 -4.56 2.46
N LEU A 120 -8.56 -5.64 2.51
CA LEU A 120 -7.13 -5.64 2.15
C LEU A 120 -6.94 -6.33 0.78
N PRO A 121 -7.44 -5.74 -0.33
CA PRO A 121 -7.46 -6.38 -1.62
C PRO A 121 -6.09 -6.44 -2.27
N ARG A 122 -5.90 -7.47 -3.11
CA ARG A 122 -4.85 -7.48 -4.12
C ARG A 122 -5.33 -6.65 -5.31
N CYS A 123 -4.49 -5.70 -5.72
CA CYS A 123 -4.76 -4.80 -6.84
C CYS A 123 -3.70 -4.97 -7.90
N PHE A 124 -4.08 -4.80 -9.17
CA PHE A 124 -3.25 -5.08 -10.33
C PHE A 124 -3.30 -3.91 -11.29
N ARG A 125 -2.15 -3.34 -11.66
CA ARG A 125 -2.06 -2.23 -12.62
C ARG A 125 -0.92 -2.48 -13.57
N ASP A 126 -1.23 -2.58 -14.87
CA ASP A 126 -0.23 -2.73 -15.94
C ASP A 126 0.35 -1.36 -16.29
N GLU A 127 1.26 -0.90 -15.45
CA GLU A 127 1.95 0.38 -15.55
C GLU A 127 3.46 0.18 -15.50
N ASP A 128 4.21 1.19 -15.98
CA ASP A 128 5.65 1.20 -15.87
C ASP A 128 6.09 1.23 -14.40
N LEU A 129 7.02 0.34 -14.05
CA LEU A 129 7.59 0.29 -12.72
C LEU A 129 8.39 1.54 -12.40
N ARG A 130 8.12 2.15 -11.24
CA ARG A 130 8.82 3.35 -10.77
C ARG A 130 9.08 3.23 -9.27
N GLY A 131 10.35 3.30 -8.88
CA GLY A 131 10.75 3.23 -7.47
C GLY A 131 10.25 1.94 -6.82
N ASP A 132 9.38 2.07 -5.82
CA ASP A 132 8.81 0.96 -5.05
C ASP A 132 7.44 0.47 -5.55
N ARG A 133 6.92 1.03 -6.67
CA ARG A 133 5.65 0.61 -7.25
C ARG A 133 5.77 -0.73 -7.96
N GLN A 134 4.86 -1.62 -7.64
CA GLN A 134 4.75 -2.96 -8.23
C GLN A 134 3.41 -3.08 -8.99
N PRO A 135 3.35 -3.88 -10.08
CA PRO A 135 2.12 -4.08 -10.83
C PRO A 135 1.06 -4.87 -10.06
N ASP A 136 1.48 -5.56 -9.01
CA ASP A 136 0.68 -6.36 -8.08
C ASP A 136 0.98 -5.91 -6.66
N PHE A 137 -0.01 -5.33 -5.98
CA PHE A 137 0.16 -4.74 -4.66
C PHE A 137 -1.12 -4.90 -3.81
N THR A 138 -0.98 -4.65 -2.52
CA THR A 138 -2.11 -4.67 -1.58
C THR A 138 -2.47 -3.25 -1.16
N GLN A 139 -3.75 -2.94 -1.16
CA GLN A 139 -4.29 -1.70 -0.57
C GLN A 139 -4.92 -1.99 0.80
N LEU A 140 -5.05 -0.97 1.63
CA LEU A 140 -6.14 -0.86 2.57
C LEU A 140 -7.21 -0.03 1.87
N ASP A 141 -8.34 -0.64 1.58
CA ASP A 141 -9.47 0.00 0.93
C ASP A 141 -10.62 0.17 1.92
N ILE A 142 -11.14 1.38 2.03
CA ILE A 142 -12.19 1.74 2.99
C ILE A 142 -13.28 2.51 2.24
N GLU A 143 -14.54 2.26 2.58
CA GLU A 143 -15.68 3.04 2.08
C GLU A 143 -16.68 3.26 3.19
N LEU A 144 -17.19 4.50 3.31
CA LEU A 144 -18.20 4.88 4.27
C LEU A 144 -19.37 5.58 3.57
N SER A 145 -20.57 5.25 4.00
CA SER A 145 -21.78 6.03 3.67
C SER A 145 -21.96 7.20 4.64
N PHE A 146 -22.60 8.26 4.19
CA PHE A 146 -23.01 9.42 5.00
C PHE A 146 -21.85 10.12 5.73
N SER A 147 -20.63 10.00 5.22
CA SER A 147 -19.43 10.61 5.79
C SER A 147 -18.95 11.79 4.94
N ASN A 148 -18.06 12.57 5.52
CA ASN A 148 -17.39 13.70 4.88
C ASN A 148 -15.86 13.51 4.90
N GLU A 149 -15.16 14.40 4.21
CA GLU A 149 -13.70 14.38 4.09
C GLU A 149 -12.99 14.41 5.45
N GLU A 150 -13.48 15.24 6.38
CA GLU A 150 -12.90 15.37 7.72
C GLU A 150 -13.01 14.08 8.52
N GLU A 151 -14.12 13.38 8.45
CA GLU A 151 -14.32 12.11 9.15
C GLU A 151 -13.38 11.04 8.63
N ILE A 152 -13.15 10.96 7.31
CA ILE A 152 -12.18 10.05 6.70
C ILE A 152 -10.75 10.38 7.14
N MET A 153 -10.37 11.67 7.12
CA MET A 153 -9.04 12.09 7.57
C MET A 153 -8.81 11.76 9.04
N ASN A 154 -9.81 11.99 9.90
CA ASN A 154 -9.71 11.67 11.32
C ASN A 154 -9.59 10.17 11.56
N LEU A 155 -10.39 9.34 10.88
CA LEU A 155 -10.28 7.87 10.94
C LEU A 155 -8.87 7.40 10.57
N VAL A 156 -8.33 7.89 9.46
CA VAL A 156 -6.98 7.52 9.00
C VAL A 156 -5.91 8.01 9.97
N GLU A 157 -6.04 9.23 10.51
CA GLU A 157 -5.11 9.78 11.50
C GLU A 157 -5.08 8.92 12.77
N GLU A 158 -6.24 8.61 13.34
CA GLU A 158 -6.36 7.79 14.54
C GLU A 158 -5.81 6.38 14.33
N LEU A 159 -6.15 5.74 13.20
CA LEU A 159 -5.61 4.44 12.81
C LEU A 159 -4.09 4.47 12.77
N MET A 160 -3.49 5.47 12.12
CA MET A 160 -2.03 5.59 11.98
C MET A 160 -1.33 5.87 13.32
N ILE A 161 -1.89 6.75 14.16
CA ILE A 161 -1.36 7.03 15.50
C ILE A 161 -1.35 5.75 16.33
N LYS A 162 -2.46 5.02 16.35
CA LYS A 162 -2.61 3.81 17.14
C LYS A 162 -1.71 2.67 16.63
N LEU A 163 -1.63 2.51 15.30
CA LEU A 163 -0.73 1.54 14.67
C LEU A 163 0.74 1.80 15.05
N VAL A 164 1.20 3.05 14.95
CA VAL A 164 2.58 3.40 15.33
C VAL A 164 2.81 3.13 16.81
N LYS A 165 1.90 3.56 17.67
CA LYS A 165 2.02 3.38 19.12
C LYS A 165 2.14 1.89 19.51
N ASP A 166 1.33 1.03 18.90
CA ASP A 166 1.21 -0.37 19.31
C ASP A 166 2.27 -1.26 18.65
N LEU A 167 2.64 -0.99 17.39
CA LEU A 167 3.56 -1.85 16.64
C LEU A 167 4.98 -1.30 16.57
N TYR A 168 5.17 0.00 16.78
CA TYR A 168 6.45 0.68 16.68
C TYR A 168 6.71 1.59 17.89
N PRO A 169 6.77 1.05 19.13
CA PRO A 169 6.86 1.86 20.36
C PRO A 169 8.11 2.75 20.45
N ASN A 170 9.15 2.44 19.68
CA ASN A 170 10.37 3.24 19.61
C ASN A 170 10.25 4.45 18.66
N LYS A 171 9.25 4.44 17.76
CA LYS A 171 9.02 5.54 16.81
C LYS A 171 8.31 6.70 17.50
N LYS A 172 8.62 7.91 17.07
CA LYS A 172 8.05 9.14 17.64
C LYS A 172 7.32 9.91 16.56
N ILE A 173 6.02 10.06 16.70
CA ILE A 173 5.25 10.96 15.84
C ILE A 173 5.53 12.39 16.26
N GLN A 174 6.04 13.19 15.32
CA GLN A 174 6.51 14.55 15.58
C GLN A 174 5.39 15.49 16.06
N LYS A 175 4.20 15.34 15.48
CA LYS A 175 3.05 16.21 15.77
C LYS A 175 1.73 15.47 15.61
N THR A 176 0.84 15.66 16.57
CA THR A 176 -0.57 15.27 16.55
C THR A 176 -1.43 16.46 17.03
N PRO A 177 -2.59 16.74 16.43
CA PRO A 177 -3.06 16.17 15.19
C PRO A 177 -2.15 16.45 14.01
N PHE A 178 -2.26 15.62 12.94
CA PHE A 178 -1.43 15.75 11.76
C PHE A 178 -1.67 17.11 11.08
N PRO A 179 -0.61 17.86 10.73
CA PRO A 179 -0.77 19.11 10.01
C PRO A 179 -1.52 18.93 8.70
N ARG A 180 -2.39 19.85 8.38
CA ARG A 180 -3.06 19.96 7.09
C ARG A 180 -2.42 21.10 6.32
N LEU A 181 -1.78 20.78 5.22
CA LEU A 181 -1.03 21.71 4.39
C LEU A 181 -1.67 21.76 3.02
N THR A 182 -1.88 22.94 2.46
CA THR A 182 -2.38 23.03 1.10
C THR A 182 -1.30 22.63 0.09
N HIS A 183 -1.71 22.05 -1.03
CA HIS A 183 -0.80 21.75 -2.14
C HIS A 183 0.04 22.97 -2.54
N LYS A 184 -0.60 24.15 -2.61
CA LYS A 184 0.08 25.41 -2.93
C LYS A 184 1.21 25.76 -1.96
N GLU A 185 1.00 25.56 -0.65
CA GLU A 185 2.00 25.83 0.39
C GLU A 185 3.17 24.87 0.28
N VAL A 186 2.90 23.56 0.14
CA VAL A 186 3.98 22.56 0.06
C VAL A 186 4.80 22.73 -1.23
N MET A 187 4.16 23.00 -2.34
CA MET A 187 4.86 23.28 -3.61
C MET A 187 5.70 24.55 -3.54
N LYS A 188 5.21 25.60 -2.88
CA LYS A 188 5.98 26.84 -2.68
C LYS A 188 7.19 26.61 -1.78
N LYS A 189 7.03 25.91 -0.68
CA LYS A 189 8.06 25.77 0.37
C LYS A 189 9.03 24.63 0.10
N TYR A 190 8.54 23.48 -0.34
CA TYR A 190 9.33 22.24 -0.46
C TYR A 190 9.57 21.82 -1.90
N LYS A 191 8.90 22.44 -2.88
CA LYS A 191 8.97 22.07 -4.32
C LYS A 191 8.53 20.62 -4.58
N SER A 192 7.71 20.08 -3.70
CA SER A 192 7.21 18.71 -3.75
C SER A 192 5.86 18.62 -3.06
N ASP A 193 4.97 17.77 -3.56
CA ASP A 193 3.71 17.38 -2.94
C ASP A 193 3.91 16.33 -1.83
N ARG A 194 5.15 15.84 -1.65
CA ARG A 194 5.57 14.90 -0.61
C ARG A 194 6.70 15.50 0.22
N PRO A 195 6.40 16.54 1.04
CA PRO A 195 7.42 17.21 1.83
C PRO A 195 7.94 16.29 2.96
N ASP A 196 9.25 16.26 3.15
CA ASP A 196 9.82 15.72 4.38
C ASP A 196 9.70 16.80 5.47
N LEU A 197 8.88 16.51 6.48
CA LEU A 197 8.61 17.41 7.60
C LEU A 197 9.41 17.08 8.86
N ARG A 198 10.24 16.04 8.82
CA ARG A 198 11.09 15.67 9.96
C ARG A 198 12.05 16.80 10.30
N LYS A 199 12.29 16.98 11.58
CA LYS A 199 13.30 17.93 12.08
C LYS A 199 14.72 17.42 11.88
N ASN A 200 14.87 16.10 12.03
CA ASN A 200 16.11 15.39 11.78
C ASN A 200 15.86 14.26 10.77
N SER A 201 16.22 14.48 9.51
CA SER A 201 16.08 13.49 8.44
C SER A 201 16.90 12.21 8.67
N ASP A 202 17.95 12.30 9.50
CA ASP A 202 18.84 11.17 9.80
C ASP A 202 18.35 10.33 10.98
N ASP A 203 17.34 10.80 11.73
CA ASP A 203 16.72 10.01 12.80
C ASP A 203 15.67 9.04 12.19
N PRO A 204 15.96 7.73 12.16
CA PRO A 204 15.04 6.75 11.62
C PRO A 204 13.79 6.56 12.50
N ASP A 205 13.81 7.05 13.73
CA ASP A 205 12.69 6.89 14.67
C ASP A 205 11.75 8.10 14.68
N GLU A 206 12.10 9.20 14.02
CA GLU A 206 11.20 10.33 13.83
C GLU A 206 10.24 10.10 12.65
N LEU A 207 8.94 10.19 12.93
CA LEU A 207 7.86 10.12 11.95
C LEU A 207 7.12 11.45 11.90
N ALA A 208 7.00 12.03 10.70
CA ALA A 208 6.33 13.30 10.47
C ALA A 208 5.20 13.12 9.46
N PHE A 209 3.99 12.85 9.95
CA PHE A 209 2.79 12.72 9.13
C PHE A 209 2.17 14.09 8.85
N ALA A 210 1.57 14.24 7.68
CA ALA A 210 0.75 15.39 7.31
C ALA A 210 -0.27 14.99 6.26
N PHE A 211 -1.38 15.73 6.19
CA PHE A 211 -2.27 15.71 5.04
C PHE A 211 -1.90 16.86 4.12
N VAL A 212 -1.76 16.58 2.84
CA VAL A 212 -1.67 17.60 1.79
C VAL A 212 -3.04 17.67 1.14
N VAL A 213 -3.68 18.82 1.22
CA VAL A 213 -5.06 19.08 0.78
C VAL A 213 -5.09 20.12 -0.33
N ASP A 214 -6.26 20.37 -0.90
CA ASP A 214 -6.47 21.39 -1.93
C ASP A 214 -5.60 21.20 -3.17
N PHE A 215 -5.50 19.95 -3.66
CA PHE A 215 -4.84 19.67 -4.93
C PHE A 215 -5.61 20.32 -6.08
N PRO A 216 -4.91 20.95 -7.05
CA PRO A 216 -5.59 21.48 -8.24
C PRO A 216 -6.10 20.34 -9.13
N ALA A 217 -7.35 20.49 -9.61
CA ALA A 217 -7.92 19.56 -10.58
C ALA A 217 -7.20 19.61 -11.94
N PHE A 218 -6.65 20.77 -12.30
CA PHE A 218 -6.01 21.01 -13.58
C PHE A 218 -4.65 21.70 -13.41
N GLU A 219 -3.73 21.40 -14.31
CA GLU A 219 -2.45 22.09 -14.47
C GLU A 219 -2.24 22.53 -15.91
N TYR A 220 -1.54 23.63 -16.12
CA TYR A 220 -1.14 24.05 -17.46
C TYR A 220 0.16 23.34 -17.86
N LYS A 221 0.09 22.50 -18.90
CA LYS A 221 1.25 21.79 -19.45
C LYS A 221 1.93 22.64 -20.50
N GLU A 222 3.00 23.33 -20.13
CA GLU A 222 3.70 24.27 -21.01
C GLU A 222 4.23 23.60 -22.29
N GLY A 223 4.72 22.37 -22.21
CA GLY A 223 5.20 21.60 -23.37
C GLY A 223 4.11 21.35 -24.42
N ASP A 224 2.90 21.08 -23.97
CA ASP A 224 1.74 20.79 -24.83
C ASP A 224 0.89 22.07 -25.10
N LYS A 225 1.20 23.19 -24.46
CA LYS A 225 0.45 24.45 -24.48
C LYS A 225 -1.05 24.28 -24.24
N ARG A 226 -1.41 23.40 -23.28
CA ARG A 226 -2.80 23.11 -22.95
C ARG A 226 -2.98 22.84 -21.46
N TRP A 227 -4.21 22.97 -20.98
CA TRP A 227 -4.62 22.48 -19.68
C TRP A 227 -4.74 20.96 -19.70
N GLY A 228 -4.18 20.29 -18.71
CA GLY A 228 -4.33 18.86 -18.46
C GLY A 228 -4.93 18.60 -17.10
N ALA A 229 -5.61 17.47 -16.93
CA ALA A 229 -6.02 17.01 -15.61
C ALA A 229 -4.79 16.69 -14.77
N MET A 230 -4.80 17.08 -13.50
CA MET A 230 -3.79 16.73 -12.52
C MET A 230 -4.29 15.62 -11.62
N HIS A 231 -5.50 15.76 -11.10
CA HIS A 231 -6.19 14.74 -10.30
C HIS A 231 -7.60 14.52 -10.82
N HIS A 232 -8.10 13.30 -10.66
CA HIS A 232 -9.49 13.01 -10.99
C HIS A 232 -10.40 13.54 -9.87
N PRO A 233 -11.64 14.03 -10.19
CA PRO A 233 -12.54 14.60 -9.18
C PRO A 233 -12.93 13.69 -8.01
N PHE A 234 -12.74 12.37 -8.16
CA PHE A 234 -13.03 11.40 -7.11
C PHE A 234 -11.77 10.74 -6.51
N THR A 235 -10.62 11.35 -6.65
CA THR A 235 -9.37 10.91 -6.01
C THR A 235 -8.96 11.85 -4.90
#